data_7cfc7c62618bfc6809a414ac3fd27e3b
#
_entry.id   7cfc7c62618bfc6809a414ac3fd27e3b
#
_cell.length_a   1.000
_cell.length_b   1.000
_cell.length_c   1.000
_cell.angle_alpha   90.00
_cell.angle_beta   90.00
_cell.angle_gamma   90.00
#
_symmetry.space_group_name_H-M   'P 1'
#
loop_
_entity.id
_entity.type
_entity.pdbx_description
1 polymer ?
#
loop_
_entity_poly.entity_id
_entity_poly.type
_entity_poly.pdbx_seq_one_letter_code
_entity_poly.pdbx_strand_id
1 'polypeptide(L)'
;MQKTLKKNFTLSGITLHSGEISNIKVNPAPANTGILFKRTDLKVPHIETLLNAKIENVVFSELCTKLSNEYGHSVSTIEHVMSAFHGLGIDNAIVEIDKAELPILDGSSLEYVSEIERAGIKNLQAKRKIVNITRPIIFRDNDSYIKVTPANNMSINYTIVYDHKLINEQNFIFDLDSTYNYRNIISNSRTFGFKDEVEYLRDKGLIAGGSLENAIVLDNDGIMNQSVLRHDDEFVRHKVLDFIGDIYLLGHRVKGSFEIFKGGHRLTHELVKSIMSDKSNWNYDYDKSDLDDLTFSTLDHKKELSASL
;
A
#
# COMPACT_ATOMS: atom_id res chain seq x y z
N MET A 1 5.96 -17.61 6.50
CA MET A 1 5.74 -18.11 5.11
C MET A 1 5.15 -17.01 4.24
N GLN A 2 5.54 -16.94 2.94
CA GLN A 2 4.89 -16.06 1.98
C GLN A 2 3.42 -16.41 1.81
N LYS A 3 2.60 -15.42 1.45
CA LYS A 3 1.15 -15.58 1.29
C LYS A 3 0.68 -15.08 -0.08
N THR A 4 -0.40 -15.71 -0.57
CA THR A 4 -1.16 -15.29 -1.74
C THR A 4 -2.64 -15.56 -1.51
N LEU A 5 -3.49 -15.17 -2.47
CA LEU A 5 -4.93 -15.45 -2.43
C LEU A 5 -5.22 -16.94 -2.67
N LYS A 6 -6.32 -17.47 -2.13
CA LYS A 6 -6.84 -18.80 -2.49
C LYS A 6 -7.59 -18.79 -3.81
N LYS A 7 -8.35 -17.72 -4.09
CA LYS A 7 -9.14 -17.52 -5.30
C LYS A 7 -8.91 -16.12 -5.85
N ASN A 8 -9.22 -15.90 -7.10
CA ASN A 8 -9.27 -14.56 -7.66
C ASN A 8 -10.56 -13.84 -7.24
N PHE A 9 -10.55 -12.52 -7.35
CA PHE A 9 -11.72 -11.66 -7.27
C PHE A 9 -11.65 -10.55 -8.32
N THR A 10 -12.76 -9.86 -8.54
CA THR A 10 -12.87 -8.74 -9.46
C THR A 10 -13.52 -7.55 -8.76
N LEU A 11 -13.07 -6.35 -9.09
CA LEU A 11 -13.68 -5.09 -8.70
C LEU A 11 -13.81 -4.19 -9.92
N SER A 12 -14.82 -3.35 -9.93
CA SER A 12 -15.08 -2.36 -10.96
C SER A 12 -15.49 -1.05 -10.31
N GLY A 13 -15.00 0.06 -10.83
CA GLY A 13 -15.36 1.37 -10.31
C GLY A 13 -14.79 2.51 -11.14
N ILE A 14 -15.22 3.72 -10.83
CA ILE A 14 -14.66 4.92 -11.41
C ILE A 14 -13.24 5.16 -10.91
N THR A 15 -12.38 5.66 -11.78
CA THR A 15 -11.02 6.11 -11.41
C THR A 15 -11.07 7.55 -10.90
N LEU A 16 -10.18 7.92 -9.99
CA LEU A 16 -10.18 9.24 -9.38
C LEU A 16 -9.80 10.35 -10.39
N HIS A 17 -8.70 10.14 -11.11
CA HIS A 17 -8.12 11.19 -11.94
C HIS A 17 -8.71 11.23 -13.35
N SER A 18 -8.75 10.10 -14.04
CA SER A 18 -9.25 10.03 -15.41
C SER A 18 -10.79 10.02 -15.52
N GLY A 19 -11.50 9.62 -14.47
CA GLY A 19 -12.97 9.50 -14.48
C GLY A 19 -13.51 8.36 -15.34
N GLU A 20 -12.65 7.46 -15.81
CA GLU A 20 -13.04 6.28 -16.57
C GLU A 20 -13.50 5.15 -15.65
N ILE A 21 -14.30 4.23 -16.16
CA ILE A 21 -14.58 2.97 -15.45
C ILE A 21 -13.40 2.02 -15.67
N SER A 22 -12.81 1.56 -14.60
CA SER A 22 -11.70 0.61 -14.58
C SER A 22 -12.14 -0.70 -13.93
N ASN A 23 -11.80 -1.82 -14.59
CA ASN A 23 -12.04 -3.16 -14.09
C ASN A 23 -10.72 -3.82 -13.75
N ILE A 24 -10.66 -4.38 -12.56
CA ILE A 24 -9.51 -5.14 -12.09
C ILE A 24 -9.89 -6.59 -11.79
N LYS A 25 -8.93 -7.49 -12.01
CA LYS A 25 -8.99 -8.86 -11.53
C LYS A 25 -7.72 -9.18 -10.79
N VAL A 26 -7.86 -9.51 -9.51
CA VAL A 26 -6.72 -9.87 -8.66
C VAL A 26 -6.62 -11.38 -8.59
N ASN A 27 -5.51 -11.91 -9.06
CA ASN A 27 -5.23 -13.34 -9.14
C ASN A 27 -4.19 -13.78 -8.11
N PRO A 28 -4.29 -15.01 -7.58
CA PRO A 28 -3.19 -15.64 -6.85
C PRO A 28 -1.91 -15.66 -7.71
N ALA A 29 -0.75 -15.59 -7.06
CA ALA A 29 0.53 -15.71 -7.74
C ALA A 29 1.45 -16.71 -7.04
N PRO A 30 2.41 -17.34 -7.75
CA PRO A 30 3.43 -18.19 -7.17
C PRO A 30 4.31 -17.44 -6.16
N ALA A 31 5.04 -18.19 -5.34
CA ALA A 31 6.03 -17.62 -4.43
C ALA A 31 7.11 -16.82 -5.21
N ASN A 32 7.57 -15.74 -4.60
CA ASN A 32 8.58 -14.82 -5.14
C ASN A 32 8.14 -14.01 -6.37
N THR A 33 6.84 -13.99 -6.69
CA THR A 33 6.31 -13.09 -7.73
C THR A 33 6.32 -11.63 -7.27
N GLY A 34 6.04 -11.38 -5.97
CA GLY A 34 5.72 -10.05 -5.47
C GLY A 34 4.34 -9.57 -5.95
N ILE A 35 4.12 -8.27 -5.91
CA ILE A 35 2.91 -7.66 -6.47
C ILE A 35 3.22 -7.19 -7.89
N LEU A 36 2.45 -7.70 -8.85
CA LEU A 36 2.61 -7.44 -10.27
C LEU A 36 1.31 -6.90 -10.85
N PHE A 37 1.36 -5.73 -11.48
CA PHE A 37 0.27 -5.20 -12.27
C PHE A 37 0.43 -5.64 -13.73
N LYS A 38 -0.70 -5.93 -14.40
CA LYS A 38 -0.74 -6.34 -15.80
C LYS A 38 -1.83 -5.57 -16.53
N ARG A 39 -1.45 -4.74 -17.50
CA ARG A 39 -2.36 -4.01 -18.38
C ARG A 39 -2.95 -4.93 -19.43
N THR A 40 -4.28 -5.13 -19.39
CA THR A 40 -4.98 -6.07 -20.28
C THR A 40 -5.57 -5.39 -21.52
N ASP A 41 -5.64 -4.08 -21.52
CA ASP A 41 -6.14 -3.25 -22.63
C ASP A 41 -5.09 -3.01 -23.73
N LEU A 42 -3.81 -3.24 -23.42
CA LEU A 42 -2.71 -3.01 -24.33
C LEU A 42 -2.57 -4.14 -25.36
N LYS A 43 -2.46 -3.77 -26.64
CA LYS A 43 -2.24 -4.72 -27.76
C LYS A 43 -0.74 -4.77 -28.10
N VAL A 44 0.08 -5.18 -27.12
CA VAL A 44 1.54 -5.26 -27.19
C VAL A 44 2.00 -6.62 -26.69
N PRO A 45 3.28 -7.02 -26.88
CA PRO A 45 3.83 -8.23 -26.29
C PRO A 45 3.60 -8.33 -24.79
N HIS A 46 3.33 -9.53 -24.29
CA HIS A 46 2.98 -9.76 -22.87
C HIS A 46 3.94 -9.12 -21.88
N ILE A 47 5.25 -9.17 -22.14
CA ILE A 47 6.27 -8.60 -21.24
C ILE A 47 6.10 -7.08 -21.07
N GLU A 48 5.65 -6.38 -22.10
CA GLU A 48 5.45 -4.93 -22.08
C GLU A 48 4.22 -4.53 -21.25
N THR A 49 3.30 -5.48 -21.00
CA THR A 49 2.10 -5.21 -20.18
C THR A 49 2.35 -5.26 -18.68
N LEU A 50 3.53 -5.71 -18.25
CA LEU A 50 3.85 -6.02 -16.87
C LEU A 50 4.52 -4.83 -16.16
N LEU A 51 4.08 -4.55 -14.92
CA LEU A 51 4.63 -3.51 -14.05
C LEU A 51 4.82 -4.09 -12.64
N ASN A 52 6.06 -4.26 -12.22
CA ASN A 52 6.36 -4.69 -10.85
C ASN A 52 6.11 -3.54 -9.88
N ALA A 53 5.41 -3.80 -8.77
CA ALA A 53 5.19 -2.84 -7.70
C ALA A 53 6.45 -2.70 -6.84
N LYS A 54 7.44 -1.99 -7.37
CA LYS A 54 8.70 -1.68 -6.71
C LYS A 54 9.10 -0.24 -6.97
N ILE A 55 9.90 0.29 -6.06
CA ILE A 55 10.33 1.69 -6.10
C ILE A 55 11.05 2.09 -7.38
N GLU A 56 11.76 1.15 -8.02
CA GLU A 56 12.49 1.39 -9.26
C GLU A 56 11.56 1.77 -10.42
N ASN A 57 10.30 1.35 -10.35
CA ASN A 57 9.27 1.62 -11.37
C ASN A 57 8.39 2.81 -11.03
N VAL A 58 8.60 3.46 -9.88
CA VAL A 58 7.81 4.63 -9.49
C VAL A 58 8.25 5.84 -10.30
N VAL A 59 7.27 6.49 -10.92
CA VAL A 59 7.47 7.76 -11.63
C VAL A 59 6.71 8.87 -10.93
N PHE A 60 7.10 10.12 -11.21
CA PHE A 60 6.42 11.28 -10.64
C PHE A 60 4.94 11.29 -11.03
N SER A 61 4.08 11.54 -10.06
CA SER A 61 2.65 11.79 -10.22
C SER A 61 2.19 12.77 -9.15
N GLU A 62 1.26 13.65 -9.49
CA GLU A 62 0.56 14.46 -8.50
C GLU A 62 -0.53 13.61 -7.82
N LEU A 63 -0.65 13.70 -6.50
CA LEU A 63 -1.73 13.18 -5.67
C LEU A 63 -1.90 11.64 -5.63
N CYS A 64 -1.07 10.86 -6.30
CA CYS A 64 -1.16 9.40 -6.26
C CYS A 64 0.19 8.73 -6.49
N THR A 65 0.26 7.44 -6.24
CA THR A 65 1.41 6.61 -6.59
C THR A 65 1.22 5.98 -7.96
N LYS A 66 2.19 6.21 -8.86
CA LYS A 66 2.18 5.76 -10.25
C LYS A 66 3.43 4.93 -10.57
N LEU A 67 3.21 3.78 -11.17
CA LEU A 67 4.26 2.94 -11.75
C LEU A 67 4.34 3.17 -13.26
N SER A 68 5.55 3.04 -13.80
CA SER A 68 5.80 2.93 -15.24
C SER A 68 6.87 1.87 -15.49
N ASN A 69 6.73 1.11 -16.57
CA ASN A 69 7.78 0.20 -17.02
C ASN A 69 8.69 0.86 -18.06
N GLU A 70 9.74 0.14 -18.50
CA GLU A 70 10.71 0.59 -19.50
C GLU A 70 10.09 0.89 -20.88
N TYR A 71 8.90 0.37 -21.17
CA TYR A 71 8.15 0.60 -22.41
C TYR A 71 7.24 1.82 -22.34
N GLY A 72 7.20 2.54 -21.21
CA GLY A 72 6.37 3.73 -21.02
C GLY A 72 4.91 3.44 -20.65
N HIS A 73 4.53 2.18 -20.46
CA HIS A 73 3.20 1.84 -19.96
C HIS A 73 3.12 2.06 -18.46
N SER A 74 1.96 2.53 -17.98
CA SER A 74 1.81 2.93 -16.59
C SER A 74 0.52 2.45 -15.95
N VAL A 75 0.54 2.38 -14.59
CA VAL A 75 -0.62 2.19 -13.72
C VAL A 75 -0.51 3.15 -12.56
N SER A 76 -1.60 3.86 -12.24
CA SER A 76 -1.66 4.86 -11.16
C SER A 76 -2.71 4.55 -10.10
N THR A 77 -2.68 5.31 -8.99
CA THR A 77 -3.59 5.18 -7.83
C THR A 77 -3.52 3.78 -7.21
N ILE A 78 -2.28 3.28 -7.06
CA ILE A 78 -2.03 1.92 -6.54
C ILE A 78 -1.94 1.85 -5.02
N GLU A 79 -1.78 2.97 -4.33
CA GLU A 79 -1.51 3.08 -2.89
C GLU A 79 -2.54 2.34 -2.04
N HIS A 80 -3.84 2.44 -2.38
CA HIS A 80 -4.90 1.82 -1.60
C HIS A 80 -4.89 0.28 -1.68
N VAL A 81 -4.73 -0.30 -2.87
CA VAL A 81 -4.62 -1.76 -3.02
C VAL A 81 -3.30 -2.27 -2.45
N MET A 82 -2.20 -1.53 -2.61
CA MET A 82 -0.90 -1.87 -2.00
C MET A 82 -0.98 -1.85 -0.48
N SER A 83 -1.71 -0.88 0.10
CA SER A 83 -2.00 -0.81 1.52
C SER A 83 -2.78 -2.05 1.99
N ALA A 84 -3.83 -2.47 1.26
CA ALA A 84 -4.58 -3.68 1.56
C ALA A 84 -3.70 -4.94 1.51
N PHE A 85 -2.84 -5.08 0.50
CA PHE A 85 -1.91 -6.22 0.41
C PHE A 85 -0.92 -6.24 1.57
N HIS A 86 -0.31 -5.10 1.89
CA HIS A 86 0.62 -5.00 3.00
C HIS A 86 -0.06 -5.30 4.35
N GLY A 87 -1.21 -4.66 4.61
CA GLY A 87 -1.97 -4.81 5.84
C GLY A 87 -2.44 -6.24 6.10
N LEU A 88 -2.87 -6.94 5.05
CA LEU A 88 -3.31 -8.34 5.13
C LEU A 88 -2.17 -9.36 4.93
N GLY A 89 -0.96 -8.89 4.66
CA GLY A 89 0.22 -9.72 4.51
C GLY A 89 0.23 -10.58 3.25
N ILE A 90 -0.33 -10.08 2.13
CA ILE A 90 -0.24 -10.71 0.81
C ILE A 90 1.11 -10.38 0.19
N ASP A 91 1.95 -11.37 0.00
CA ASP A 91 3.29 -11.19 -0.58
C ASP A 91 3.28 -11.32 -2.12
N ASN A 92 2.31 -12.07 -2.67
CA ASN A 92 2.30 -12.40 -4.10
C ASN A 92 0.88 -12.29 -4.67
N ALA A 93 0.70 -11.44 -5.67
CA ALA A 93 -0.54 -11.28 -6.41
C ALA A 93 -0.29 -10.72 -7.82
N ILE A 94 -1.15 -11.06 -8.78
CA ILE A 94 -1.19 -10.44 -10.10
C ILE A 94 -2.50 -9.65 -10.21
N VAL A 95 -2.39 -8.34 -10.42
CA VAL A 95 -3.51 -7.42 -10.60
C VAL A 95 -3.64 -7.13 -12.10
N GLU A 96 -4.57 -7.79 -12.77
CA GLU A 96 -4.95 -7.47 -14.15
C GLU A 96 -5.86 -6.24 -14.14
N ILE A 97 -5.60 -5.31 -15.03
CA ILE A 97 -6.32 -4.03 -15.13
C ILE A 97 -6.52 -3.62 -16.59
N ASP A 98 -7.72 -3.14 -16.93
CA ASP A 98 -8.09 -2.75 -18.29
C ASP A 98 -7.95 -1.25 -18.57
N LYS A 99 -7.37 -0.47 -17.65
CA LYS A 99 -7.12 0.98 -17.75
C LYS A 99 -5.76 1.34 -17.14
N ALA A 100 -5.35 2.61 -17.30
CA ALA A 100 -4.10 3.11 -16.73
C ALA A 100 -4.21 3.52 -15.25
N GLU A 101 -5.38 3.42 -14.64
CA GLU A 101 -5.64 3.85 -13.27
C GLU A 101 -6.57 2.87 -12.57
N LEU A 102 -6.29 2.55 -11.29
CA LEU A 102 -7.15 1.71 -10.48
C LEU A 102 -8.45 2.43 -10.10
N PRO A 103 -9.55 1.67 -9.87
CA PRO A 103 -10.78 2.26 -9.35
C PRO A 103 -10.55 2.81 -7.94
N ILE A 104 -11.09 4.02 -7.70
CA ILE A 104 -10.97 4.68 -6.38
C ILE A 104 -11.91 4.06 -5.34
N LEU A 105 -12.99 3.40 -5.80
CA LEU A 105 -14.02 2.80 -4.96
C LEU A 105 -14.65 3.84 -4.00
N ASP A 106 -14.66 3.57 -2.71
CA ASP A 106 -15.15 4.50 -1.69
C ASP A 106 -14.09 5.51 -1.19
N GLY A 107 -12.91 5.50 -1.79
CA GLY A 107 -11.77 6.34 -1.38
C GLY A 107 -10.94 5.75 -0.25
N SER A 108 -11.19 4.51 0.16
CA SER A 108 -10.43 3.79 1.19
C SER A 108 -9.90 2.45 0.67
N SER A 109 -9.27 1.65 1.52
CA SER A 109 -8.86 0.27 1.20
C SER A 109 -9.90 -0.79 1.57
N LEU A 110 -11.07 -0.41 2.11
CA LEU A 110 -12.03 -1.32 2.74
C LEU A 110 -12.56 -2.38 1.78
N GLU A 111 -12.91 -1.98 0.54
CA GLU A 111 -13.44 -2.92 -0.44
C GLU A 111 -12.37 -3.92 -0.90
N TYR A 112 -11.11 -3.45 -1.10
CA TYR A 112 -9.98 -4.35 -1.38
C TYR A 112 -9.79 -5.38 -0.27
N VAL A 113 -9.80 -4.93 1.00
CA VAL A 113 -9.68 -5.80 2.18
C VAL A 113 -10.80 -6.84 2.19
N SER A 114 -12.05 -6.41 1.99
CA SER A 114 -13.22 -7.28 2.01
C SER A 114 -13.15 -8.37 0.94
N GLU A 115 -12.73 -8.02 -0.27
CA GLU A 115 -12.57 -9.00 -1.36
C GLU A 115 -11.40 -9.95 -1.15
N ILE A 116 -10.27 -9.47 -0.59
CA ILE A 116 -9.13 -10.34 -0.21
C ILE A 116 -9.57 -11.35 0.85
N GLU A 117 -10.31 -10.93 1.88
CA GLU A 117 -10.83 -11.81 2.91
C GLU A 117 -11.83 -12.84 2.33
N ARG A 118 -12.73 -12.42 1.44
CA ARG A 118 -13.68 -13.31 0.74
C ARG A 118 -12.97 -14.32 -0.17
N ALA A 119 -11.93 -13.87 -0.88
CA ALA A 119 -11.10 -14.75 -1.71
C ALA A 119 -10.31 -15.77 -0.87
N GLY A 120 -10.04 -15.43 0.39
CA GLY A 120 -9.24 -16.20 1.33
C GLY A 120 -7.74 -16.13 1.03
N ILE A 121 -6.95 -16.37 2.07
CA ILE A 121 -5.48 -16.29 2.03
C ILE A 121 -4.91 -17.68 2.23
N LYS A 122 -3.83 -18.03 1.50
CA LYS A 122 -3.08 -19.28 1.68
C LYS A 122 -1.59 -19.01 1.82
N ASN A 123 -0.93 -19.84 2.61
CA ASN A 123 0.52 -19.87 2.71
C ASN A 123 1.12 -20.57 1.48
N LEU A 124 2.29 -20.09 1.07
CA LEU A 124 3.13 -20.69 0.04
C LEU A 124 4.35 -21.34 0.70
N GLN A 125 4.91 -22.38 0.07
CA GLN A 125 6.11 -23.07 0.57
C GLN A 125 7.39 -22.26 0.26
N ALA A 126 7.44 -21.02 0.75
CA ALA A 126 8.60 -20.13 0.63
C ALA A 126 8.67 -19.22 1.86
N LYS A 127 9.86 -19.05 2.41
CA LYS A 127 10.09 -18.15 3.54
C LYS A 127 9.78 -16.70 3.16
N ARG A 128 9.13 -15.98 4.08
CA ARG A 128 8.90 -14.54 3.92
C ARG A 128 10.17 -13.77 4.30
N LYS A 129 10.66 -12.97 3.38
CA LYS A 129 11.70 -11.99 3.66
C LYS A 129 11.07 -10.71 4.23
N ILE A 130 11.77 -10.10 5.17
CA ILE A 130 11.40 -8.83 5.78
C ILE A 130 12.60 -7.90 5.63
N VAL A 131 12.40 -6.69 5.16
CA VAL A 131 13.42 -5.64 5.18
C VAL A 131 13.56 -5.15 6.62
N ASN A 132 14.69 -5.38 7.23
CA ASN A 132 15.00 -4.93 8.58
C ASN A 132 15.91 -3.71 8.49
N ILE A 133 15.44 -2.57 8.98
CA ILE A 133 16.22 -1.31 9.03
C ILE A 133 17.32 -1.46 10.07
N THR A 134 18.56 -1.15 9.69
CA THR A 134 19.75 -1.35 10.53
C THR A 134 20.32 -0.07 11.12
N ARG A 135 19.99 1.11 10.53
CA ARG A 135 20.43 2.41 11.03
C ARG A 135 19.40 3.50 10.70
N PRO A 136 19.43 4.63 11.45
CA PRO A 136 18.53 5.75 11.20
C PRO A 136 18.75 6.35 9.81
N ILE A 137 17.63 6.65 9.13
CA ILE A 137 17.60 7.37 7.86
C ILE A 137 16.56 8.48 7.99
N ILE A 138 16.89 9.67 7.48
CA ILE A 138 15.97 10.81 7.46
C ILE A 138 16.01 11.48 6.09
N PHE A 139 14.84 11.78 5.57
CA PHE A 139 14.65 12.64 4.41
C PHE A 139 13.86 13.88 4.82
N ARG A 140 14.33 15.07 4.43
CA ARG A 140 13.69 16.36 4.73
C ARG A 140 13.40 17.11 3.46
N ASP A 141 12.28 17.81 3.47
CA ASP A 141 11.90 18.74 2.42
C ASP A 141 11.17 19.93 3.05
N ASN A 142 11.81 21.09 3.08
CA ASN A 142 11.36 22.26 3.79
C ASN A 142 11.05 21.96 5.27
N ASP A 143 9.80 22.18 5.70
CA ASP A 143 9.31 21.90 7.06
C ASP A 143 8.78 20.45 7.22
N SER A 144 8.77 19.67 6.14
CA SER A 144 8.32 18.29 6.13
C SER A 144 9.48 17.32 6.31
N TYR A 145 9.23 16.19 6.95
CA TYR A 145 10.24 15.13 7.04
C TYR A 145 9.62 13.75 7.20
N ILE A 146 10.43 12.76 6.84
CA ILE A 146 10.19 11.36 7.12
C ILE A 146 11.48 10.73 7.62
N LYS A 147 11.40 10.02 8.74
CA LYS A 147 12.51 9.38 9.41
C LYS A 147 12.16 7.93 9.71
N VAL A 148 13.12 7.03 9.55
CA VAL A 148 13.02 5.67 10.03
C VAL A 148 14.20 5.34 10.94
N THR A 149 13.93 4.59 11.99
CA THR A 149 14.94 4.04 12.91
C THR A 149 14.75 2.54 13.06
N PRO A 150 15.81 1.78 13.41
CA PRO A 150 15.70 0.35 13.70
C PRO A 150 14.63 0.05 14.76
N ALA A 151 13.80 -0.95 14.50
CA ALA A 151 12.78 -1.44 15.43
C ALA A 151 12.45 -2.91 15.15
N ASN A 152 11.86 -3.61 16.11
CA ASN A 152 11.50 -5.02 15.97
C ASN A 152 10.22 -5.24 15.14
N ASN A 153 9.35 -4.23 15.07
CA ASN A 153 8.08 -4.23 14.33
C ASN A 153 8.00 -3.00 13.43
N MET A 154 6.98 -2.91 12.60
CA MET A 154 6.65 -1.70 11.87
C MET A 154 5.76 -0.82 12.74
N SER A 155 6.30 0.32 13.20
CA SER A 155 5.58 1.35 13.95
C SER A 155 5.56 2.65 13.15
N ILE A 156 4.44 3.34 13.14
CA ILE A 156 4.19 4.56 12.37
C ILE A 156 3.69 5.62 13.33
N ASN A 157 4.38 6.76 13.38
CA ASN A 157 3.95 7.98 14.04
C ASN A 157 3.78 9.06 12.99
N TYR A 158 2.54 9.36 12.62
CA TYR A 158 2.22 10.26 11.51
C TYR A 158 1.55 11.52 12.03
N THR A 159 2.10 12.69 11.68
CA THR A 159 1.52 14.01 11.98
C THR A 159 1.18 14.70 10.66
N ILE A 160 -0.06 15.16 10.53
CA ILE A 160 -0.53 16.06 9.48
C ILE A 160 -0.82 17.44 10.06
N VAL A 161 -0.62 18.46 9.25
CA VAL A 161 -0.97 19.84 9.58
C VAL A 161 -1.59 20.48 8.36
N TYR A 162 -2.84 20.94 8.49
CA TYR A 162 -3.58 21.66 7.45
C TYR A 162 -4.21 22.91 8.07
N ASP A 163 -4.22 24.00 7.32
CA ASP A 163 -4.92 25.21 7.70
C ASP A 163 -6.43 25.06 7.46
N HIS A 164 -7.04 24.19 8.27
CA HIS A 164 -8.48 23.95 8.24
C HIS A 164 -8.99 23.55 9.62
N LYS A 165 -10.09 24.19 10.09
CA LYS A 165 -10.62 24.08 11.45
C LYS A 165 -10.96 22.65 11.92
N LEU A 166 -11.26 21.74 11.00
CA LEU A 166 -11.58 20.33 11.32
C LEU A 166 -10.35 19.42 11.27
N ILE A 167 -9.22 19.88 10.76
CA ILE A 167 -7.99 19.09 10.71
C ILE A 167 -6.97 19.66 11.67
N ASN A 168 -6.58 20.95 11.50
CA ASN A 168 -5.48 21.57 12.23
C ASN A 168 -4.23 20.67 12.24
N GLU A 169 -3.77 20.31 13.44
CA GLU A 169 -2.75 19.29 13.63
C GLU A 169 -3.42 18.02 14.15
N GLN A 170 -3.22 16.90 13.44
CA GLN A 170 -3.61 15.57 13.89
C GLN A 170 -2.38 14.67 13.92
N ASN A 171 -2.24 13.90 15.00
CA ASN A 171 -1.20 12.90 15.16
C ASN A 171 -1.83 11.52 15.38
N PHE A 172 -1.29 10.49 14.74
CA PHE A 172 -1.74 9.12 14.92
C PHE A 172 -0.56 8.16 15.00
N ILE A 173 -0.58 7.30 16.01
CA ILE A 173 0.42 6.24 16.19
C ILE A 173 -0.23 4.89 15.88
N PHE A 174 0.40 4.12 15.01
CA PHE A 174 -0.10 2.83 14.56
C PHE A 174 1.02 1.80 14.45
N ASP A 175 0.80 0.62 15.03
CA ASP A 175 1.67 -0.53 14.88
C ASP A 175 1.01 -1.54 13.91
N LEU A 176 1.71 -1.86 12.81
CA LEU A 176 1.24 -2.88 11.87
C LEU A 176 1.64 -4.27 12.39
N ASP A 177 1.01 -4.68 13.49
CA ASP A 177 1.27 -5.93 14.22
C ASP A 177 0.33 -7.06 13.82
N SER A 178 -0.90 -6.74 13.38
CA SER A 178 -1.92 -7.71 13.00
C SER A 178 -2.80 -7.25 11.85
N THR A 179 -3.34 -8.21 11.11
CA THR A 179 -4.31 -7.96 10.05
C THR A 179 -5.63 -7.41 10.62
N TYR A 180 -5.98 -7.80 11.84
CA TYR A 180 -7.16 -7.31 12.55
C TYR A 180 -7.08 -5.80 12.82
N ASN A 181 -5.94 -5.33 13.32
CA ASN A 181 -5.71 -3.91 13.60
C ASN A 181 -5.76 -3.09 12.31
N TYR A 182 -5.06 -3.53 11.26
CA TYR A 182 -5.12 -2.85 9.97
C TYR A 182 -6.56 -2.74 9.44
N ARG A 183 -7.30 -3.86 9.43
CA ARG A 183 -8.67 -3.89 8.92
C ARG A 183 -9.60 -2.92 9.64
N ASN A 184 -9.56 -2.89 10.96
CA ASN A 184 -10.55 -2.16 11.75
C ASN A 184 -10.16 -0.70 12.05
N ILE A 185 -8.86 -0.37 11.98
CA ILE A 185 -8.34 0.92 12.42
C ILE A 185 -7.94 1.80 11.24
N ILE A 186 -7.44 1.19 10.14
CA ILE A 186 -6.84 1.92 9.02
C ILE A 186 -7.63 1.77 7.73
N SER A 187 -7.99 0.52 7.36
CA SER A 187 -8.42 0.20 5.98
C SER A 187 -9.67 0.96 5.52
N ASN A 188 -10.50 1.43 6.42
CA ASN A 188 -11.75 2.13 6.15
C ASN A 188 -11.62 3.67 6.15
N SER A 189 -10.42 4.21 6.27
CA SER A 189 -10.18 5.65 6.27
C SER A 189 -10.15 6.19 4.85
N ARG A 190 -11.06 7.13 4.54
CA ARG A 190 -11.26 7.67 3.19
C ARG A 190 -10.27 8.78 2.87
N THR A 191 -9.92 8.89 1.59
CA THR A 191 -9.20 10.04 1.05
C THR A 191 -10.02 11.32 1.20
N PHE A 192 -9.34 12.46 1.16
CA PHE A 192 -9.96 13.76 1.33
C PHE A 192 -9.31 14.81 0.43
N GLY A 193 -10.04 15.89 0.20
CA GLY A 193 -9.58 17.04 -0.56
C GLY A 193 -10.35 18.30 -0.21
N PHE A 194 -9.89 19.44 -0.72
CA PHE A 194 -10.46 20.75 -0.47
C PHE A 194 -11.21 21.26 -1.68
N LYS A 195 -12.41 21.78 -1.47
CA LYS A 195 -13.27 22.32 -2.53
C LYS A 195 -12.58 23.39 -3.36
N ASP A 196 -11.80 24.25 -2.72
CA ASP A 196 -11.12 25.36 -3.39
C ASP A 196 -10.02 24.89 -4.36
N GLU A 197 -9.54 23.64 -4.21
CA GLU A 197 -8.55 23.04 -5.11
C GLU A 197 -9.20 22.30 -6.30
N VAL A 198 -10.52 22.02 -6.23
CA VAL A 198 -11.22 21.17 -7.21
C VAL A 198 -11.14 21.73 -8.64
N GLU A 199 -11.40 23.02 -8.82
CA GLU A 199 -11.35 23.64 -10.16
C GLU A 199 -9.93 23.59 -10.74
N TYR A 200 -8.94 23.99 -9.94
CA TYR A 200 -7.54 23.96 -10.32
C TYR A 200 -7.06 22.52 -10.70
N LEU A 201 -7.46 21.51 -9.93
CA LEU A 201 -7.09 20.12 -10.20
C LEU A 201 -7.78 19.58 -11.46
N ARG A 202 -9.05 19.98 -11.69
CA ARG A 202 -9.77 19.62 -12.93
C ARG A 202 -9.17 20.27 -14.18
N ASP A 203 -8.74 21.50 -14.07
CA ASP A 203 -8.05 22.20 -15.19
C ASP A 203 -6.73 21.52 -15.55
N LYS A 204 -6.09 20.87 -14.58
CA LYS A 204 -4.92 20.01 -14.82
C LYS A 204 -5.25 18.59 -15.33
N GLY A 205 -6.52 18.27 -15.54
CA GLY A 205 -6.97 16.94 -15.96
C GLY A 205 -6.92 15.90 -14.83
N LEU A 206 -6.94 16.36 -13.58
CA LEU A 206 -6.98 15.51 -12.38
C LEU A 206 -8.40 15.48 -11.81
N ILE A 207 -8.65 14.48 -10.96
CA ILE A 207 -9.90 14.29 -10.18
C ILE A 207 -11.20 14.36 -11.00
N ALA A 208 -11.17 13.99 -12.30
CA ALA A 208 -12.36 13.98 -13.14
C ALA A 208 -13.47 13.05 -12.61
N GLY A 209 -13.11 11.97 -11.91
CA GLY A 209 -14.04 11.04 -11.25
C GLY A 209 -14.26 11.31 -9.77
N GLY A 210 -13.65 12.36 -9.21
CA GLY A 210 -13.80 12.73 -7.79
C GLY A 210 -15.23 13.18 -7.46
N SER A 211 -15.78 12.63 -6.39
CA SER A 211 -17.15 12.91 -5.91
C SER A 211 -17.22 12.81 -4.39
N LEU A 212 -18.36 13.27 -3.84
CA LEU A 212 -18.65 13.11 -2.39
C LEU A 212 -18.85 11.65 -1.95
N GLU A 213 -18.92 10.70 -2.89
CA GLU A 213 -19.05 9.28 -2.59
C GLU A 213 -17.69 8.59 -2.42
N ASN A 214 -16.64 9.13 -3.04
CA ASN A 214 -15.31 8.52 -3.06
C ASN A 214 -14.20 9.38 -2.43
N ALA A 215 -14.54 10.53 -1.86
CA ALA A 215 -13.63 11.38 -1.09
C ALA A 215 -14.39 12.18 -0.03
N ILE A 216 -13.74 12.50 1.08
CA ILE A 216 -14.23 13.51 2.02
C ILE A 216 -13.84 14.87 1.45
N VAL A 217 -14.82 15.71 1.12
CA VAL A 217 -14.57 17.05 0.58
C VAL A 217 -14.85 18.08 1.66
N LEU A 218 -13.87 18.95 1.88
CA LEU A 218 -13.91 20.03 2.85
C LEU A 218 -14.08 21.36 2.16
N ASP A 219 -14.92 22.23 2.73
CA ASP A 219 -14.96 23.64 2.41
C ASP A 219 -14.74 24.47 3.69
N ASN A 220 -14.69 25.79 3.58
CA ASN A 220 -14.43 26.68 4.71
C ASN A 220 -15.39 26.49 5.89
N ASP A 221 -16.58 25.95 5.67
CA ASP A 221 -17.61 25.74 6.68
C ASP A 221 -17.54 24.35 7.32
N GLY A 222 -17.03 23.35 6.61
CA GLY A 222 -16.94 21.99 7.15
C GLY A 222 -16.79 20.89 6.11
N ILE A 223 -17.40 19.74 6.40
CA ILE A 223 -17.46 18.58 5.52
C ILE A 223 -18.71 18.71 4.64
N MET A 224 -18.53 18.62 3.33
CA MET A 224 -19.63 18.71 2.36
C MET A 224 -20.41 17.40 2.21
N ASN A 225 -19.81 16.27 2.58
CA ASN A 225 -20.44 14.96 2.48
C ASN A 225 -21.62 14.85 3.47
N GLN A 226 -22.68 14.15 3.07
CA GLN A 226 -23.80 13.83 3.97
C GLN A 226 -23.41 12.79 5.03
N SER A 227 -22.41 11.94 4.75
CA SER A 227 -21.89 10.94 5.67
C SER A 227 -20.98 11.56 6.72
N VAL A 228 -21.09 11.12 7.97
CA VAL A 228 -20.16 11.46 9.04
C VAL A 228 -18.77 10.83 8.80
N LEU A 229 -17.78 11.35 9.48
CA LEU A 229 -16.46 10.71 9.55
C LEU A 229 -16.58 9.30 10.15
N ARG A 230 -15.82 8.36 9.64
CA ARG A 230 -15.72 6.98 10.17
C ARG A 230 -14.88 6.92 11.45
N HIS A 231 -13.97 7.87 11.59
CA HIS A 231 -13.14 8.12 12.78
C HIS A 231 -12.97 9.62 12.95
N ASP A 232 -12.90 10.13 14.17
CA ASP A 232 -12.70 11.57 14.44
C ASP A 232 -11.38 12.07 13.84
N ASP A 233 -10.40 11.19 13.69
CA ASP A 233 -9.09 11.40 13.13
C ASP A 233 -8.89 10.71 11.76
N GLU A 234 -9.99 10.58 10.97
CA GLU A 234 -9.98 9.86 9.68
C GLU A 234 -8.94 10.43 8.70
N PHE A 235 -8.69 11.73 8.72
CA PHE A 235 -7.73 12.38 7.82
C PHE A 235 -6.29 11.88 8.02
N VAL A 236 -5.80 11.82 9.26
CA VAL A 236 -4.45 11.31 9.53
C VAL A 236 -4.38 9.80 9.34
N ARG A 237 -5.44 9.05 9.64
CA ARG A 237 -5.48 7.60 9.38
C ARG A 237 -5.41 7.29 7.90
N HIS A 238 -6.04 8.11 7.04
CA HIS A 238 -5.89 7.95 5.60
C HIS A 238 -4.43 8.17 5.17
N LYS A 239 -3.72 9.15 5.71
CA LYS A 239 -2.29 9.34 5.44
C LYS A 239 -1.42 8.16 5.92
N VAL A 240 -1.81 7.50 7.00
CA VAL A 240 -1.20 6.23 7.43
C VAL A 240 -1.51 5.11 6.45
N LEU A 241 -2.74 5.03 5.92
CA LEU A 241 -3.14 4.08 4.88
C LEU A 241 -2.27 4.22 3.63
N ASP A 242 -2.13 5.44 3.10
CA ASP A 242 -1.27 5.77 1.95
C ASP A 242 0.17 5.34 2.21
N PHE A 243 0.71 5.70 3.38
CA PHE A 243 2.07 5.35 3.77
C PHE A 243 2.30 3.83 3.81
N ILE A 244 1.34 3.06 4.34
CA ILE A 244 1.42 1.58 4.38
C ILE A 244 1.49 1.00 2.97
N GLY A 245 0.76 1.58 2.02
CA GLY A 245 0.80 1.18 0.61
C GLY A 245 2.13 1.53 -0.05
N ASP A 246 2.58 2.77 0.11
CA ASP A 246 3.79 3.28 -0.53
C ASP A 246 5.06 2.60 0.00
N ILE A 247 5.17 2.38 1.31
CA ILE A 247 6.34 1.70 1.87
C ILE A 247 6.45 0.24 1.42
N TYR A 248 5.34 -0.37 0.98
CA TYR A 248 5.35 -1.72 0.44
C TYR A 248 6.05 -1.83 -0.94
N LEU A 249 6.37 -0.71 -1.57
CA LEU A 249 7.22 -0.63 -2.77
C LEU A 249 8.69 -1.01 -2.50
N LEU A 250 9.07 -1.25 -1.23
CA LEU A 250 10.28 -2.01 -0.87
C LEU A 250 10.24 -3.46 -1.42
N GLY A 251 9.06 -3.96 -1.86
CA GLY A 251 8.85 -5.31 -2.36
C GLY A 251 8.72 -6.38 -1.26
N HIS A 252 8.87 -6.00 -0.02
CA HIS A 252 8.77 -6.85 1.17
C HIS A 252 8.19 -6.07 2.35
N ARG A 253 7.69 -6.76 3.35
CA ARG A 253 7.37 -6.15 4.65
C ARG A 253 8.62 -5.54 5.26
N VAL A 254 8.45 -4.57 6.14
CA VAL A 254 9.56 -3.84 6.76
C VAL A 254 9.45 -3.83 8.28
N LYS A 255 10.59 -3.89 8.98
CA LYS A 255 10.74 -3.61 10.40
C LYS A 255 11.48 -2.28 10.56
N GLY A 256 10.85 -1.35 11.27
CA GLY A 256 11.38 -0.02 11.52
C GLY A 256 10.35 0.85 12.22
N SER A 257 10.79 1.84 12.95
CA SER A 257 9.94 2.88 13.54
C SER A 257 10.00 4.11 12.66
N PHE A 258 8.85 4.48 12.08
CA PHE A 258 8.69 5.59 11.15
C PHE A 258 8.07 6.78 11.87
N GLU A 259 8.67 7.95 11.69
CA GLU A 259 8.19 9.23 12.18
C GLU A 259 8.00 10.15 10.97
N ILE A 260 6.77 10.59 10.72
CA ILE A 260 6.38 11.36 9.55
C ILE A 260 5.71 12.67 9.99
N PHE A 261 6.21 13.78 9.50
CA PHE A 261 5.63 15.10 9.71
C PHE A 261 5.35 15.77 8.37
N LYS A 262 4.07 16.12 8.12
CA LYS A 262 3.58 16.69 6.85
C LYS A 262 4.02 15.87 5.63
N GLY A 263 3.94 14.52 5.75
CA GLY A 263 4.36 13.60 4.69
C GLY A 263 3.39 13.52 3.52
N GLY A 264 3.75 12.68 2.55
CA GLY A 264 2.98 12.33 1.37
C GLY A 264 3.75 11.36 0.49
N HIS A 265 3.17 10.96 -0.63
CA HIS A 265 3.73 9.96 -1.54
C HIS A 265 5.19 10.26 -1.92
N ARG A 266 5.49 11.49 -2.33
CA ARG A 266 6.85 11.89 -2.73
C ARG A 266 7.89 11.67 -1.63
N LEU A 267 7.61 12.11 -0.38
CA LEU A 267 8.54 11.90 0.73
C LEU A 267 8.73 10.41 1.02
N THR A 268 7.67 9.63 1.00
CA THR A 268 7.73 8.17 1.21
C THR A 268 8.57 7.51 0.11
N HIS A 269 8.36 7.87 -1.15
CA HIS A 269 9.16 7.33 -2.27
C HIS A 269 10.64 7.67 -2.13
N GLU A 270 10.99 8.89 -1.74
CA GLU A 270 12.40 9.29 -1.52
C GLU A 270 13.01 8.55 -0.33
N LEU A 271 12.25 8.30 0.74
CA LEU A 271 12.72 7.44 1.83
C LEU A 271 12.98 6.02 1.34
N VAL A 272 12.05 5.41 0.58
CA VAL A 272 12.21 4.05 0.04
C VAL A 272 13.43 3.95 -0.87
N LYS A 273 13.66 4.94 -1.76
CA LYS A 273 14.88 5.04 -2.57
C LYS A 273 16.13 5.14 -1.69
N SER A 274 16.10 5.98 -0.66
CA SER A 274 17.24 6.15 0.27
C SER A 274 17.54 4.86 1.04
N ILE A 275 16.52 4.11 1.47
CA ILE A 275 16.69 2.80 2.09
C ILE A 275 17.41 1.85 1.11
N MET A 276 16.90 1.74 -0.13
CA MET A 276 17.37 0.74 -1.10
C MET A 276 18.73 1.09 -1.73
N SER A 277 19.12 2.38 -1.75
CA SER A 277 20.37 2.85 -2.39
C SER A 277 21.63 2.37 -1.69
N ASP A 278 21.57 2.08 -0.39
CA ASP A 278 22.71 1.64 0.41
C ASP A 278 22.39 0.37 1.21
N LYS A 279 23.07 -0.73 0.89
CA LYS A 279 22.91 -2.03 1.57
C LYS A 279 23.26 -2.00 3.07
N SER A 280 23.95 -0.99 3.55
CA SER A 280 24.22 -0.82 4.99
C SER A 280 23.00 -0.26 5.75
N ASN A 281 21.97 0.24 5.05
CA ASN A 281 20.74 0.76 5.65
C ASN A 281 19.80 -0.35 6.12
N TRP A 282 19.94 -1.55 5.56
CA TRP A 282 19.02 -2.64 5.78
C TRP A 282 19.66 -4.02 5.53
N ASN A 283 19.03 -5.04 6.10
CA ASN A 283 19.29 -6.43 5.75
C ASN A 283 17.96 -7.20 5.62
N TYR A 284 18.03 -8.42 5.10
CA TYR A 284 16.86 -9.30 5.17
C TYR A 284 16.84 -10.04 6.52
N ASP A 285 15.67 -10.00 7.15
CA ASP A 285 15.27 -10.89 8.24
C ASP A 285 14.21 -11.87 7.72
N TYR A 286 13.92 -12.90 8.50
CA TYR A 286 12.88 -13.88 8.20
C TYR A 286 11.87 -13.89 9.33
N ASP A 287 10.62 -14.19 9.02
CA ASP A 287 9.57 -14.31 10.02
C ASP A 287 9.94 -15.46 11.01
N LYS A 288 9.97 -15.16 12.30
CA LYS A 288 10.38 -16.15 13.33
C LYS A 288 9.44 -17.35 13.39
N SER A 289 8.14 -17.17 13.10
CA SER A 289 7.18 -18.27 12.96
C SER A 289 7.56 -19.25 11.84
N ASP A 290 8.31 -18.80 10.82
CA ASP A 290 8.82 -19.64 9.74
C ASP A 290 10.01 -20.52 10.15
N LEU A 291 10.66 -20.21 11.27
CA LEU A 291 11.81 -20.99 11.80
C LEU A 291 11.34 -22.15 12.66
N ASP A 292 10.25 -21.98 13.40
CA ASP A 292 9.70 -23.01 14.28
C ASP A 292 9.06 -24.16 13.49
N ASP A 293 8.35 -23.88 12.39
CA ASP A 293 7.75 -24.89 11.51
C ASP A 293 8.81 -25.81 10.84
N LEU A 294 10.02 -25.30 10.57
CA LEU A 294 11.10 -26.10 9.96
C LEU A 294 11.81 -27.02 10.97
N THR A 295 11.86 -26.64 12.24
CA THR A 295 12.42 -27.50 13.29
C THR A 295 11.51 -28.67 13.59
N PHE A 296 10.19 -28.49 13.53
CA PHE A 296 9.22 -29.59 13.69
C PHE A 296 9.25 -30.57 12.50
N SER A 297 9.29 -30.09 11.25
CA SER A 297 9.30 -30.94 10.06
C SER A 297 10.59 -31.78 9.92
N THR A 298 11.73 -31.24 10.36
CA THR A 298 13.01 -32.01 10.37
C THR A 298 13.11 -33.02 11.52
N LEU A 299 12.36 -32.82 12.60
CA LEU A 299 12.27 -33.77 13.70
C LEU A 299 11.35 -34.96 13.37
N ASP A 300 10.25 -34.72 12.63
CA ASP A 300 9.34 -35.78 12.22
C ASP A 300 9.99 -36.70 11.14
N HIS A 301 10.70 -36.12 10.16
CA HIS A 301 11.46 -36.91 9.18
C HIS A 301 12.59 -37.76 9.80
N LYS A 302 13.23 -37.26 10.87
CA LYS A 302 14.24 -38.06 11.59
C LYS A 302 13.62 -39.20 12.41
N LYS A 303 12.39 -39.02 12.91
CA LYS A 303 11.68 -40.09 13.64
C LYS A 303 11.17 -41.20 12.72
N GLU A 304 10.69 -40.84 11.49
CA GLU A 304 10.27 -41.85 10.51
C GLU A 304 11.45 -42.69 10.00
N LEU A 305 12.64 -42.08 9.78
CA LEU A 305 13.84 -42.79 9.35
C LEU A 305 14.44 -43.70 10.47
N SER A 306 14.21 -43.38 11.74
CA SER A 306 14.68 -44.20 12.87
C SER A 306 13.71 -45.31 13.27
N ALA A 307 12.49 -45.30 12.77
CA ALA A 307 11.48 -46.35 12.99
C ALA A 307 11.45 -47.41 11.87
N SER A 308 12.25 -47.19 10.79
CA SER A 308 12.36 -48.11 9.63
C SER A 308 13.69 -48.83 9.54
N LEU A 309 14.51 -48.80 10.60
CA LEU A 309 15.71 -49.62 10.84
C LEU A 309 15.51 -50.52 12.06
#